data_9c763576e57677d3b3bab6b9a12c52e0
#
_entry.id   9c763576e57677d3b3bab6b9a12c52e0
#
_cell.length_a   1.000
_cell.length_b   1.000
_cell.length_c   1.000
_cell.angle_alpha   90.00
_cell.angle_beta   90.00
_cell.angle_gamma   90.00
#
_symmetry.space_group_name_H-M   'P 1'
#
loop_
_entity.id
_entity.type
_entity.pdbx_description
1 polymer ?
#
loop_
_entity_poly.entity_id
_entity_poly.type
_entity_poly.pdbx_seq_one_letter_code
_entity_poly.pdbx_strand_id
1 'polypeptide(L)'
;MDELTREQEEAVAATVGAIQRIAMAIVELPTEGRAAHYAMVRRKFEAVMMEVGIEAATAHTWLNSTMHGIESLVSEIEAGGGAVGGTA
;
A
#
# COMPACT_ATOMS: atom_id res chain seq x y z
N MET A 1 27.15 2.34 1.86
CA MET A 1 26.28 2.30 1.99
C MET A 1 25.58 1.92 0.99
N ASP A 2 24.71 1.70 0.96
CA ASP A 2 24.14 1.11 0.11
C ASP A 2 23.38 1.88 -0.73
N GLU A 3 23.75 2.10 -1.92
CA GLU A 3 22.94 2.73 -2.84
C GLU A 3 22.12 1.73 -3.50
N LEU A 4 20.87 2.01 -3.77
CA LEU A 4 19.99 1.11 -4.49
C LEU A 4 20.43 1.06 -5.94
N THR A 5 20.32 -0.11 -6.53
CA THR A 5 20.60 -0.22 -7.95
C THR A 5 19.41 0.38 -8.67
N ARG A 6 19.57 0.59 -9.96
CA ARG A 6 18.50 1.17 -10.74
C ARG A 6 17.26 0.27 -10.71
N GLU A 7 17.46 -1.04 -10.77
CA GLU A 7 16.33 -1.95 -10.72
C GLU A 7 15.62 -1.84 -9.39
N GLN A 8 16.38 -1.71 -8.31
CA GLN A 8 15.76 -1.60 -7.01
C GLN A 8 15.00 -0.29 -6.87
N GLU A 9 15.55 0.79 -7.42
CA GLU A 9 14.88 2.06 -7.38
C GLU A 9 13.58 2.01 -8.16
N GLU A 10 13.59 1.36 -9.31
CA GLU A 10 12.39 1.24 -10.11
C GLU A 10 11.35 0.39 -9.39
N ALA A 11 11.77 -0.67 -8.72
CA ALA A 11 10.85 -1.51 -7.99
C ALA A 11 10.21 -0.74 -6.83
N VAL A 12 11.01 0.07 -6.14
CA VAL A 12 10.47 0.87 -5.04
C VAL A 12 9.47 1.88 -5.59
N ALA A 13 9.82 2.55 -6.68
CA ALA A 13 8.93 3.53 -7.26
C ALA A 13 7.62 2.88 -7.72
N ALA A 14 7.71 1.69 -8.32
CA ALA A 14 6.51 0.98 -8.76
C ALA A 14 5.65 0.60 -7.57
N THR A 15 6.28 0.18 -6.47
CA THR A 15 5.55 -0.20 -5.28
C THR A 15 4.82 1.00 -4.67
N VAL A 16 5.51 2.13 -4.59
CA VAL A 16 4.91 3.34 -4.05
C VAL A 16 3.73 3.76 -4.93
N GLY A 17 3.90 3.70 -6.24
CA GLY A 17 2.81 4.05 -7.15
C GLY A 17 1.62 3.12 -7.00
N ALA A 18 1.87 1.83 -6.80
CA ALA A 18 0.80 0.88 -6.61
C ALA A 18 0.07 1.16 -5.31
N ILE A 19 0.82 1.45 -4.24
CA ILE A 19 0.22 1.76 -2.95
C ILE A 19 -0.67 2.99 -3.06
N GLN A 20 -0.20 4.02 -3.77
CA GLN A 20 -0.99 5.23 -3.94
C GLN A 20 -2.28 4.94 -4.70
N ARG A 21 -2.20 4.14 -5.76
CA ARG A 21 -3.40 3.82 -6.53
C ARG A 21 -4.38 3.00 -5.71
N ILE A 22 -3.87 2.07 -4.91
CA ILE A 22 -4.72 1.26 -4.05
C ILE A 22 -5.40 2.15 -3.01
N ALA A 23 -4.64 3.06 -2.41
CA ALA A 23 -5.21 3.95 -1.41
C ALA A 23 -6.31 4.83 -2.00
N MET A 24 -6.07 5.35 -3.20
CA MET A 24 -7.07 6.19 -3.83
C MET A 24 -8.33 5.41 -4.17
N ALA A 25 -8.18 4.17 -4.60
CA ALA A 25 -9.33 3.34 -4.88
C ALA A 25 -10.13 3.06 -3.60
N ILE A 26 -9.42 2.84 -2.50
CA ILE A 26 -10.08 2.54 -1.24
C ILE A 26 -10.85 3.76 -0.74
N VAL A 27 -10.28 4.95 -0.91
CA VAL A 27 -10.94 6.16 -0.46
C VAL A 27 -12.29 6.34 -1.16
N GLU A 28 -12.39 5.85 -2.39
CA GLU A 28 -13.63 5.98 -3.12
C GLU A 28 -14.67 4.95 -2.72
N LEU A 29 -14.30 3.96 -1.92
CA LEU A 29 -15.25 2.96 -1.51
C LEU A 29 -16.02 3.41 -0.27
N PRO A 30 -17.25 2.93 -0.10
CA PRO A 30 -17.96 3.17 1.14
C PRO A 30 -17.18 2.59 2.30
N THR A 31 -17.28 3.21 3.45
CA THR A 31 -16.53 2.78 4.62
C THR A 31 -16.78 1.30 4.91
N GLU A 32 -18.01 0.85 4.74
CA GLU A 32 -18.33 -0.53 5.04
C GLU A 32 -17.63 -1.53 4.13
N GLY A 33 -17.27 -1.11 2.92
CA GLY A 33 -16.63 -2.02 2.00
C GLY A 33 -15.13 -2.05 2.11
N ARG A 34 -14.56 -1.17 2.91
CA ARG A 34 -13.10 -1.02 2.92
C ARG A 34 -12.40 -2.22 3.54
N ALA A 35 -12.99 -2.78 4.61
CA ALA A 35 -12.35 -3.92 5.26
C ALA A 35 -12.20 -5.10 4.32
N ALA A 36 -13.23 -5.37 3.52
CA ALA A 36 -13.16 -6.46 2.56
C ALA A 36 -12.12 -6.18 1.48
N HIS A 37 -12.01 -4.93 1.08
CA HIS A 37 -11.05 -4.57 0.05
C HIS A 37 -9.61 -4.69 0.59
N TYR A 38 -9.39 -4.27 1.84
CA TYR A 38 -8.07 -4.44 2.45
C TYR A 38 -7.70 -5.93 2.51
N ALA A 39 -8.65 -6.77 2.88
CA ALA A 39 -8.40 -8.21 2.96
C ALA A 39 -8.05 -8.76 1.58
N MET A 40 -8.71 -8.28 0.54
CA MET A 40 -8.43 -8.73 -0.80
C MET A 40 -7.03 -8.31 -1.23
N VAL A 41 -6.66 -7.08 -0.96
CA VAL A 41 -5.35 -6.56 -1.32
C VAL A 41 -4.26 -7.36 -0.61
N ARG A 42 -4.46 -7.61 0.68
CA ARG A 42 -3.49 -8.37 1.45
C ARG A 42 -3.30 -9.76 0.86
N ARG A 43 -4.40 -10.40 0.49
CA ARG A 43 -4.32 -11.73 -0.07
C ARG A 43 -3.58 -11.75 -1.41
N LYS A 44 -3.78 -10.72 -2.22
CA LYS A 44 -3.10 -10.66 -3.50
C LYS A 44 -1.61 -10.48 -3.32
N PHE A 45 -1.20 -9.61 -2.41
CA PHE A 45 0.23 -9.43 -2.14
C PHE A 45 0.82 -10.71 -1.58
N GLU A 46 0.09 -11.38 -0.70
CA GLU A 46 0.58 -12.61 -0.10
C GLU A 46 0.82 -13.68 -1.17
N ALA A 47 -0.12 -13.79 -2.11
CA ALA A 47 0.01 -14.77 -3.17
C ALA A 47 1.24 -14.50 -4.04
N VAL A 48 1.48 -13.24 -4.35
CA VAL A 48 2.63 -12.87 -5.15
C VAL A 48 3.91 -13.22 -4.41
N MET A 49 3.96 -12.94 -3.12
CA MET A 49 5.16 -13.23 -2.35
C MET A 49 5.43 -14.71 -2.27
N MET A 50 4.38 -15.51 -2.15
CA MET A 50 4.56 -16.94 -2.11
C MET A 50 5.05 -17.46 -3.46
N GLU A 51 4.58 -16.88 -4.55
CA GLU A 51 5.04 -17.29 -5.86
C GLU A 51 6.49 -16.96 -6.05
N VAL A 52 6.94 -15.86 -5.50
CA VAL A 52 8.32 -15.45 -5.64
C VAL A 52 9.22 -16.24 -4.70
N GLY A 53 8.64 -16.92 -3.72
CA GLY A 53 9.43 -17.73 -2.80
C GLY A 53 9.97 -16.99 -1.60
N ILE A 54 9.31 -15.90 -1.20
CA ILE A 54 9.78 -15.16 -0.05
C ILE A 54 9.40 -15.91 1.20
N GLU A 55 10.33 -15.95 2.15
CA GLU A 55 10.11 -16.66 3.40
C GLU A 55 8.89 -16.10 4.11
N ALA A 56 8.12 -16.97 4.73
CA ALA A 56 6.86 -16.58 5.34
C ALA A 56 6.99 -15.46 6.37
N ALA A 57 8.00 -15.54 7.22
CA ALA A 57 8.18 -14.53 8.25
C ALA A 57 8.50 -13.16 7.64
N THR A 58 9.34 -13.15 6.63
CA THR A 58 9.70 -11.91 5.95
C THR A 58 8.49 -11.35 5.22
N ALA A 59 7.73 -12.22 4.56
CA ALA A 59 6.55 -11.79 3.84
C ALA A 59 5.53 -11.20 4.78
N HIS A 60 5.35 -11.81 5.94
CA HIS A 60 4.38 -11.32 6.92
C HIS A 60 4.75 -9.93 7.42
N THR A 61 6.03 -9.73 7.72
CA THR A 61 6.51 -8.44 8.19
C THR A 61 6.29 -7.37 7.12
N TRP A 62 6.63 -7.70 5.88
CA TRP A 62 6.47 -6.76 4.77
C TRP A 62 5.00 -6.43 4.56
N LEU A 63 4.14 -7.45 4.63
CA LEU A 63 2.71 -7.23 4.44
C LEU A 63 2.15 -6.32 5.50
N ASN A 64 2.53 -6.56 6.76
CA ASN A 64 2.02 -5.71 7.84
C ASN A 64 2.43 -4.26 7.64
N SER A 65 3.68 -4.02 7.27
CA SER A 65 4.15 -2.66 7.03
C SER A 65 3.45 -2.03 5.84
N THR A 66 3.28 -2.80 4.77
CA THR A 66 2.66 -2.28 3.57
C THR A 66 1.19 -1.95 3.81
N MET A 67 0.48 -2.85 4.47
CA MET A 67 -0.93 -2.59 4.75
C MET A 67 -1.10 -1.40 5.68
N HIS A 68 -0.21 -1.26 6.66
CA HIS A 68 -0.26 -0.11 7.55
C HIS A 68 -0.01 1.17 6.74
N GLY A 69 0.91 1.12 5.80
CA GLY A 69 1.19 2.27 4.95
C GLY A 69 -0.01 2.66 4.11
N ILE A 70 -0.72 1.66 3.57
CA ILE A 70 -1.90 1.95 2.76
C ILE A 70 -2.98 2.58 3.65
N GLU A 71 -3.19 2.03 4.84
CA GLU A 71 -4.20 2.58 5.75
C GLU A 71 -3.85 4.00 6.16
N SER A 72 -2.59 4.26 6.44
CA SER A 72 -2.16 5.60 6.80
C SER A 72 -2.38 6.58 5.65
N LEU A 73 -2.09 6.14 4.44
CA LEU A 73 -2.25 6.99 3.29
C LEU A 73 -3.73 7.28 3.03
N VAL A 74 -4.59 6.28 3.21
CA VAL A 74 -6.02 6.48 3.08
C VAL A 74 -6.49 7.54 4.08
N SER A 75 -6.02 7.45 5.32
CA SER A 75 -6.39 8.42 6.33
C SER A 75 -5.91 9.81 5.96
N GLU A 76 -4.70 9.90 5.43
CA GLU A 76 -4.16 11.19 5.04
C GLU A 76 -4.93 11.78 3.88
N ILE A 77 -5.29 10.98 2.90
CA ILE A 77 -6.04 11.47 1.77
C ILE A 77 -7.39 11.99 2.23
N GLU A 78 -8.04 11.25 3.12
CA GLU A 78 -9.35 11.67 3.57
C GLU A 78 -9.28 12.95 4.40
N ALA A 79 -8.31 13.02 5.27
CA ALA A 79 -8.18 14.22 6.09
C ALA A 79 -7.70 15.38 5.23
N GLY A 80 -6.72 15.11 4.41
CA GLY A 80 -6.15 16.16 3.61
C GLY A 80 -6.98 16.50 2.42
N GLY A 81 -7.72 15.53 1.93
CA GLY A 81 -8.54 15.77 0.79
C GLY A 81 -9.46 16.91 1.01
N GLY A 82 -10.00 16.93 2.19
CA GLY A 82 -10.83 18.03 2.50
C GLY A 82 -9.99 19.25 2.74
N ALA A 83 -8.89 19.01 3.41
CA ALA A 83 -8.14 20.14 3.81
C ALA A 83 -7.32 20.70 2.72
N VAL A 84 -7.03 19.96 1.80
CA VAL A 84 -6.18 20.40 0.81
C VAL A 84 -6.68 21.58 0.28
N GLY A 85 -7.84 21.50 0.00
CA GLY A 85 -8.31 22.63 -0.48
C GLY A 85 -8.11 23.62 0.53
N GLY A 86 -8.41 23.19 1.65
CA GLY A 86 -8.47 24.13 2.60
C GLY A 86 -7.26 24.80 2.88
N THR A 87 -6.30 24.30 2.63
CA THR A 87 -5.24 24.82 3.02
C THR A 87 -5.13 25.97 2.68
N ALA A 88 -5.59 26.15 2.13
CA ALA A 88 -5.49 27.35 1.84
C ALA A 88 -5.40 28.00 2.55
#